data_f43b502f6422f017aeef1365fece4a9e
#
_entry.id   f43b502f6422f017aeef1365fece4a9e
#
_cell.length_a   1.000
_cell.length_b   1.000
_cell.length_c   1.000
_cell.angle_alpha   90.00
_cell.angle_beta   90.00
_cell.angle_gamma   90.00
#
_symmetry.space_group_name_H-M   'P 1'
#
loop_
_entity.id
_entity.type
_entity.pdbx_description
1 polymer ?
#
loop_
_entity_poly.entity_id
_entity_poly.type
_entity_poly.pdbx_seq_one_letter_code
_entity_poly.pdbx_strand_id
1 'polypeptide(L)'
;MTDLSELLEARNRHISKSLSIGHGKPLHIVKGKMQYLYSNDGTRYLDLVNNVCHVGHCHPKVVAAGQKQMEILSTNTRYIYDGLTDYISRLASTLPDGLDVGFMVNSGSEANELAIRLARAHTGNHDILVADGGYH
;
A
#
# COMPACT_ATOMS: atom_id res chain seq x y z
N MET A 1 -27.79 1.34 5.84
CA MET A 1 -26.52 1.53 5.07
C MET A 1 -26.59 2.93 4.50
N THR A 2 -25.53 3.69 4.60
CA THR A 2 -25.45 5.06 4.07
C THR A 2 -25.68 5.05 2.56
N ASP A 3 -26.50 5.97 2.06
CA ASP A 3 -26.78 6.07 0.63
C ASP A 3 -25.53 6.53 -0.14
N LEU A 4 -25.36 6.06 -1.38
CA LEU A 4 -24.21 6.41 -2.22
C LEU A 4 -24.15 7.91 -2.50
N SER A 5 -25.31 8.59 -2.63
CA SER A 5 -25.37 10.04 -2.84
C SER A 5 -24.81 10.80 -1.65
N GLU A 6 -25.15 10.43 -0.42
CA GLU A 6 -24.60 11.03 0.81
C GLU A 6 -23.10 10.84 0.92
N LEU A 7 -22.60 9.65 0.56
CA LEU A 7 -21.15 9.37 0.55
C LEU A 7 -20.41 10.23 -0.48
N LEU A 8 -20.99 10.42 -1.67
CA LEU A 8 -20.42 11.26 -2.72
C LEU A 8 -20.42 12.74 -2.33
N GLU A 9 -21.48 13.22 -1.70
CA GLU A 9 -21.53 14.58 -1.17
C GLU A 9 -20.48 14.82 -0.11
N ALA A 10 -20.36 13.92 0.87
CA ALA A 10 -19.34 13.99 1.90
C ALA A 10 -17.93 13.93 1.30
N ARG A 11 -17.70 13.03 0.33
CA ARG A 11 -16.44 12.96 -0.41
C ARG A 11 -16.10 14.28 -1.11
N ASN A 12 -17.04 14.84 -1.85
CA ASN A 12 -16.84 16.09 -2.59
C ASN A 12 -16.56 17.29 -1.68
N ARG A 13 -17.07 17.24 -0.45
CA ARG A 13 -16.84 18.29 0.57
C ARG A 13 -15.50 18.17 1.25
N HIS A 14 -15.03 16.95 1.54
CA HIS A 14 -13.90 16.73 2.46
C HIS A 14 -12.67 16.10 1.82
N ILE A 15 -12.76 15.55 0.61
CA ILE A 15 -11.63 14.93 -0.10
C ILE A 15 -11.24 15.80 -1.30
N SER A 16 -9.93 15.97 -1.52
CA SER A 16 -9.43 16.77 -2.63
C SER A 16 -10.00 16.31 -3.98
N LYS A 17 -10.40 17.25 -4.82
CA LYS A 17 -10.91 16.98 -6.17
C LYS A 17 -9.85 16.38 -7.10
N SER A 18 -8.57 16.52 -6.79
CA SER A 18 -7.48 15.86 -7.52
C SER A 18 -7.47 14.34 -7.36
N LEU A 19 -8.13 13.82 -6.32
CA LEU A 19 -8.30 12.37 -6.11
C LEU A 19 -9.55 11.90 -6.86
N SER A 20 -9.39 11.62 -8.16
CA SER A 20 -10.47 11.15 -9.00
C SER A 20 -10.97 9.77 -8.59
N ILE A 21 -12.25 9.49 -8.88
CA ILE A 21 -12.82 8.13 -8.82
C ILE A 21 -12.47 7.43 -10.14
N GLY A 22 -11.80 6.30 -10.08
CA GLY A 22 -11.27 5.59 -11.24
C GLY A 22 -12.31 4.93 -12.16
N HIS A 23 -13.61 5.03 -11.84
CA HIS A 23 -14.67 4.39 -12.56
C HIS A 23 -15.71 5.41 -13.08
N GLY A 24 -16.25 5.20 -14.28
CA GLY A 24 -17.28 6.07 -14.85
C GLY A 24 -18.57 6.09 -14.03
N LYS A 25 -18.88 5.01 -13.29
CA LYS A 25 -19.92 4.96 -12.25
C LYS A 25 -19.24 4.68 -10.91
N PRO A 26 -19.47 5.49 -9.88
CA PRO A 26 -18.96 5.21 -8.55
C PRO A 26 -19.45 3.86 -8.02
N LEU A 27 -18.55 3.07 -7.47
CA LEU A 27 -18.86 1.79 -6.85
C LEU A 27 -18.82 1.95 -5.33
N HIS A 28 -19.93 1.60 -4.66
CA HIS A 28 -19.96 1.55 -3.21
C HIS A 28 -19.52 0.17 -2.73
N ILE A 29 -18.23 -0.01 -2.55
CA ILE A 29 -17.65 -1.28 -2.10
C ILE A 29 -17.70 -1.35 -0.58
N VAL A 30 -18.26 -2.44 -0.06
CA VAL A 30 -18.48 -2.65 1.37
C VAL A 30 -17.74 -3.87 1.93
N LYS A 31 -17.19 -4.73 1.05
CA LYS A 31 -16.50 -5.95 1.48
C LYS A 31 -15.47 -6.40 0.45
N GLY A 32 -14.37 -6.92 0.93
CA GLY A 32 -13.40 -7.67 0.15
C GLY A 32 -13.24 -9.10 0.68
N LYS A 33 -13.05 -10.07 -0.19
CA LYS A 33 -12.73 -11.46 0.17
C LYS A 33 -11.89 -12.10 -0.94
N MET A 34 -10.67 -12.44 -0.62
CA MET A 34 -9.70 -13.02 -1.56
C MET A 34 -9.62 -12.15 -2.84
N GLN A 35 -9.89 -12.69 -4.01
CA GLN A 35 -9.84 -11.98 -5.29
C GLN A 35 -11.09 -11.15 -5.61
N TYR A 36 -12.04 -11.04 -4.71
CA TYR A 36 -13.33 -10.40 -4.98
C TYR A 36 -13.60 -9.20 -4.10
N LEU A 37 -14.23 -8.19 -4.70
CA LEU A 37 -14.90 -7.07 -4.04
C LEU A 37 -16.42 -7.24 -4.13
N TYR A 38 -17.13 -6.68 -3.18
CA TYR A 38 -18.60 -6.73 -3.12
C TYR A 38 -19.13 -5.32 -2.87
N SER A 39 -20.07 -4.91 -3.71
CA SER A 39 -20.81 -3.66 -3.51
C SER A 39 -21.96 -3.82 -2.52
N ASN A 40 -22.51 -2.69 -2.12
CA ASN A 40 -23.60 -2.62 -1.15
C ASN A 40 -24.90 -3.30 -1.63
N ASP A 41 -25.09 -3.45 -2.95
CA ASP A 41 -26.21 -4.15 -3.57
C ASP A 41 -25.96 -5.68 -3.69
N GLY A 42 -24.81 -6.17 -3.22
CA GLY A 42 -24.42 -7.56 -3.27
C GLY A 42 -23.73 -7.99 -4.57
N THR A 43 -23.54 -7.09 -5.52
CA THR A 43 -22.80 -7.41 -6.75
C THR A 43 -21.36 -7.76 -6.44
N ARG A 44 -20.87 -8.85 -7.04
CA ARG A 44 -19.51 -9.35 -6.89
C ARG A 44 -18.67 -8.96 -8.09
N TYR A 45 -17.52 -8.34 -7.82
CA TYR A 45 -16.52 -7.95 -8.82
C TYR A 45 -15.25 -8.77 -8.63
N LEU A 46 -14.69 -9.29 -9.72
CA LEU A 46 -13.32 -9.81 -9.72
C LEU A 46 -12.36 -8.61 -9.75
N ASP A 47 -11.52 -8.52 -8.71
CA ASP A 47 -10.59 -7.42 -8.60
C ASP A 47 -9.29 -7.73 -9.37
N LEU A 48 -9.09 -7.02 -10.46
CA LEU A 48 -7.87 -7.08 -11.28
C LEU A 48 -7.03 -5.79 -11.20
N VAL A 49 -7.35 -4.90 -10.27
CA VAL A 49 -6.75 -3.56 -10.17
C VAL A 49 -5.98 -3.36 -8.86
N ASN A 50 -6.53 -3.80 -7.71
CA ASN A 50 -5.88 -3.57 -6.42
C ASN A 50 -4.65 -4.47 -6.23
N ASN A 51 -3.49 -3.86 -6.35
CA ASN A 51 -2.19 -4.55 -6.18
C ASN A 51 -1.67 -4.56 -4.74
N VAL A 52 -2.29 -3.82 -3.82
CA VAL A 52 -1.88 -3.79 -2.40
C VAL A 52 -2.19 -5.10 -1.68
N CYS A 53 -3.25 -5.78 -2.05
CA CYS A 53 -3.68 -7.05 -1.46
C CYS A 53 -3.07 -8.24 -2.20
N HIS A 54 -1.74 -8.39 -2.21
CA HIS A 54 -1.01 -9.40 -2.99
C HIS A 54 -1.51 -10.85 -2.80
N VAL A 55 -2.01 -11.18 -1.62
CA VAL A 55 -2.56 -12.52 -1.31
C VAL A 55 -4.09 -12.53 -1.24
N GLY A 56 -4.72 -11.46 -1.69
CA GLY A 56 -6.17 -11.26 -1.67
C GLY A 56 -6.68 -10.46 -0.48
N HIS A 57 -7.88 -9.90 -0.67
CA HIS A 57 -8.56 -9.11 0.35
C HIS A 57 -8.87 -9.95 1.59
N CYS A 58 -8.61 -9.37 2.75
CA CYS A 58 -8.92 -9.98 4.06
C CYS A 58 -8.40 -11.42 4.20
N HIS A 59 -7.18 -11.69 3.70
CA HIS A 59 -6.58 -13.02 3.82
C HIS A 59 -6.48 -13.42 5.29
N PRO A 60 -7.04 -14.59 5.72
CA PRO A 60 -7.20 -14.91 7.13
C PRO A 60 -5.89 -14.89 7.94
N LYS A 61 -4.80 -15.40 7.36
CA LYS A 61 -3.50 -15.41 8.04
C LYS A 61 -2.92 -13.99 8.22
N VAL A 62 -3.13 -13.10 7.24
CA VAL A 62 -2.66 -11.71 7.32
C VAL A 62 -3.47 -10.95 8.37
N VAL A 63 -4.79 -11.10 8.35
CA VAL A 63 -5.68 -10.48 9.36
C VAL A 63 -5.30 -10.95 10.76
N ALA A 64 -5.18 -12.25 10.98
CA ALA A 64 -4.82 -12.82 12.29
C ALA A 64 -3.43 -12.34 12.78
N ALA A 65 -2.45 -12.29 11.88
CA ALA A 65 -1.11 -11.80 12.23
C ALA A 65 -1.13 -10.31 12.63
N GLY A 66 -1.86 -9.48 11.87
CA GLY A 66 -2.03 -8.05 12.19
C GLY A 66 -2.73 -7.84 13.53
N GLN A 67 -3.84 -8.54 13.78
CA GLN A 67 -4.56 -8.48 15.06
C GLN A 67 -3.65 -8.86 16.23
N LYS A 68 -2.96 -9.99 16.12
CA LYS A 68 -2.02 -10.43 17.16
C LYS A 68 -0.90 -9.42 17.43
N GLN A 69 -0.32 -8.83 16.39
CA GLN A 69 0.73 -7.83 16.55
C GLN A 69 0.21 -6.56 17.23
N MET A 70 -0.98 -6.09 16.86
CA MET A 70 -1.60 -4.92 17.46
C MET A 70 -1.92 -5.11 18.96
N GLU A 71 -2.24 -6.32 19.39
CA GLU A 71 -2.46 -6.66 20.80
C GLU A 71 -1.17 -6.63 21.63
N ILE A 72 -0.01 -6.86 21.00
CA ILE A 72 1.28 -6.98 21.68
C ILE A 72 2.02 -5.64 21.70
N LEU A 73 2.21 -5.04 20.52
CA LEU A 73 3.05 -3.86 20.37
C LEU A 73 2.76 -3.13 19.07
N SER A 74 2.51 -1.82 19.19
CA SER A 74 2.51 -0.87 18.09
C SER A 74 3.53 0.23 18.41
N THR A 75 4.68 0.22 17.73
CA THR A 75 5.77 1.16 18.00
C THR A 75 6.50 1.54 16.71
N ASN A 76 7.50 2.39 16.83
CA ASN A 76 8.34 2.85 15.74
C ASN A 76 9.77 2.26 15.82
N THR A 77 10.57 2.53 14.80
CA THR A 77 11.93 2.00 14.62
C THR A 77 12.96 2.51 15.64
N ARG A 78 12.59 3.39 16.58
CA ARG A 78 13.47 3.82 17.67
C ARG A 78 13.66 2.76 18.75
N TYR A 79 12.81 1.75 18.75
CA TYR A 79 12.91 0.62 19.68
C TYR A 79 13.26 -0.64 18.91
N ILE A 80 14.10 -1.48 19.53
CA ILE A 80 14.46 -2.77 18.95
C ILE A 80 13.35 -3.77 19.28
N TYR A 81 12.87 -4.49 18.29
CA TYR A 81 11.91 -5.59 18.43
C TYR A 81 12.07 -6.60 17.29
N ASP A 82 11.77 -7.85 17.55
CA ASP A 82 12.10 -8.99 16.68
C ASP A 82 11.44 -8.90 15.30
N GLY A 83 10.18 -8.52 15.25
CA GLY A 83 9.37 -8.58 14.02
C GLY A 83 9.93 -7.76 12.85
N LEU A 84 10.51 -6.59 13.10
CA LEU A 84 11.12 -5.78 12.04
C LEU A 84 12.42 -6.41 11.52
N THR A 85 13.29 -6.83 12.43
CA THR A 85 14.58 -7.42 12.10
C THR A 85 14.40 -8.73 11.32
N ASP A 86 13.51 -9.61 11.77
CA ASP A 86 13.19 -10.85 11.09
C ASP A 86 12.62 -10.61 9.69
N TYR A 87 11.72 -9.64 9.57
CA TYR A 87 11.13 -9.30 8.28
C TYR A 87 12.18 -8.82 7.28
N ILE A 88 13.03 -7.85 7.67
CA ILE A 88 14.07 -7.30 6.78
C ILE A 88 15.10 -8.38 6.41
N SER A 89 15.53 -9.20 7.36
CA SER A 89 16.46 -10.30 7.08
C SER A 89 15.89 -11.29 6.06
N ARG A 90 14.64 -11.67 6.22
CA ARG A 90 13.95 -12.55 5.25
C ARG A 90 13.79 -11.88 3.88
N LEU A 91 13.47 -10.59 3.84
CA LEU A 91 13.37 -9.85 2.59
C LEU A 91 14.73 -9.77 1.88
N ALA A 92 15.78 -9.39 2.59
CA ALA A 92 17.15 -9.32 2.07
C ALA A 92 17.61 -10.68 1.50
N SER A 93 17.28 -11.79 2.14
CA SER A 93 17.63 -13.13 1.64
C SER A 93 16.99 -13.50 0.30
N THR A 94 16.04 -12.74 -0.20
CA THR A 94 15.42 -12.92 -1.54
C THR A 94 16.05 -12.03 -2.60
N LEU A 95 16.97 -11.16 -2.23
CA LEU A 95 17.62 -10.20 -3.11
C LEU A 95 19.05 -10.69 -3.49
N PRO A 96 19.66 -10.13 -4.55
CA PRO A 96 21.05 -10.41 -4.87
C PRO A 96 22.00 -10.02 -3.73
N ASP A 97 23.15 -10.71 -3.64
CA ASP A 97 24.20 -10.42 -2.67
C ASP A 97 24.62 -8.95 -2.69
N GLY A 98 24.78 -8.36 -1.50
CA GLY A 98 25.13 -6.95 -1.33
C GLY A 98 23.93 -6.00 -1.20
N LEU A 99 22.69 -6.50 -1.31
CA LEU A 99 21.46 -5.74 -1.04
C LEU A 99 20.89 -6.12 0.33
N ASP A 100 21.63 -5.82 1.39
CA ASP A 100 21.34 -6.30 2.75
C ASP A 100 20.64 -5.25 3.64
N VAL A 101 20.55 -4.01 3.19
CA VAL A 101 19.99 -2.89 3.97
C VAL A 101 18.66 -2.45 3.40
N GLY A 102 17.61 -2.50 4.21
CA GLY A 102 16.26 -2.11 3.84
C GLY A 102 15.78 -0.84 4.55
N PHE A 103 15.07 0.01 3.81
CA PHE A 103 14.31 1.13 4.34
C PHE A 103 12.82 0.86 4.20
N MET A 104 12.10 0.90 5.32
CA MET A 104 10.65 0.71 5.34
C MET A 104 9.97 2.08 5.24
N VAL A 105 9.11 2.22 4.26
CA VAL A 105 8.32 3.43 3.97
C VAL A 105 6.84 3.07 3.76
N ASN A 106 5.96 4.06 3.65
CA ASN A 106 4.52 3.81 3.62
C ASN A 106 3.93 3.68 2.20
N SER A 107 4.70 4.03 1.17
CA SER A 107 4.23 3.97 -0.23
C SER A 107 5.36 3.79 -1.22
N GLY A 108 5.03 3.35 -2.45
CA GLY A 108 5.98 3.30 -3.56
C GLY A 108 6.53 4.68 -3.93
N SER A 109 5.72 5.73 -3.83
CA SER A 109 6.19 7.11 -4.07
C SER A 109 7.24 7.54 -3.06
N GLU A 110 7.04 7.25 -1.77
CA GLU A 110 8.06 7.50 -0.73
C GLU A 110 9.34 6.67 -0.97
N ALA A 111 9.20 5.42 -1.41
CA ALA A 111 10.34 4.57 -1.73
C ALA A 111 11.17 5.14 -2.87
N ASN A 112 10.54 5.58 -3.96
CA ASN A 112 11.22 6.19 -5.08
C ASN A 112 11.84 7.54 -4.72
N GLU A 113 11.16 8.39 -3.96
CA GLU A 113 11.71 9.65 -3.47
C GLU A 113 12.95 9.42 -2.61
N LEU A 114 12.92 8.45 -1.71
CA LEU A 114 14.07 8.09 -0.90
C LEU A 114 15.21 7.52 -1.75
N ALA A 115 14.92 6.65 -2.72
CA ALA A 115 15.92 6.09 -3.63
C ALA A 115 16.64 7.18 -4.45
N ILE A 116 15.89 8.14 -4.99
CA ILE A 116 16.45 9.28 -5.72
C ILE A 116 17.36 10.13 -4.82
N ARG A 117 16.94 10.39 -3.59
CA ARG A 117 17.75 11.15 -2.63
C ARG A 117 19.04 10.41 -2.26
N LEU A 118 18.97 9.11 -2.04
CA LEU A 118 20.14 8.28 -1.76
C LEU A 118 21.10 8.25 -2.96
N ALA A 119 20.57 8.06 -4.17
CA ALA A 119 21.37 8.07 -5.38
C ALA A 119 22.12 9.40 -5.59
N ARG A 120 21.44 10.52 -5.43
CA ARG A 120 22.04 11.87 -5.50
C ARG A 120 23.11 12.09 -4.43
N ALA A 121 22.84 11.69 -3.19
CA ALA A 121 23.77 11.83 -2.10
C ALA A 121 25.05 10.98 -2.31
N HIS A 122 24.89 9.79 -2.89
CA HIS A 122 25.99 8.87 -3.14
C HIS A 122 26.85 9.29 -4.34
N THR A 123 26.20 9.71 -5.46
CA THR A 123 26.89 9.99 -6.72
C THR A 123 27.29 11.45 -6.90
N GLY A 124 26.67 12.38 -6.18
CA GLY A 124 26.76 13.82 -6.42
C GLY A 124 26.05 14.31 -7.70
N ASN A 125 25.44 13.43 -8.48
CA ASN A 125 24.71 13.77 -9.70
C ASN A 125 23.26 14.14 -9.40
N HIS A 126 22.68 15.01 -10.23
CA HIS A 126 21.29 15.48 -10.07
C HIS A 126 20.34 14.91 -11.11
N ASP A 127 20.86 14.54 -12.30
CA ASP A 127 20.05 14.07 -13.41
C ASP A 127 19.56 12.64 -13.19
N ILE A 128 18.32 12.39 -13.57
CA ILE A 128 17.66 11.10 -13.46
C ILE A 128 17.07 10.73 -14.82
N LEU A 129 17.39 9.56 -15.34
CA LEU A 129 16.75 9.00 -16.52
C LEU A 129 15.50 8.24 -16.12
N VAL A 130 14.38 8.55 -16.75
CA VAL A 130 13.09 7.89 -16.48
C VAL A 130 12.50 7.34 -17.78
N ALA A 131 11.73 6.27 -17.69
CA ALA A 131 10.93 5.79 -18.80
C ALA A 131 9.76 6.72 -19.07
N ASP A 132 9.47 7.02 -20.32
CA ASP A 132 8.28 7.78 -20.70
C ASP A 132 7.02 7.02 -20.27
N GLY A 133 6.08 7.71 -19.62
CA GLY A 133 4.87 7.10 -19.07
C GLY A 133 5.09 6.24 -17.84
N GLY A 134 6.23 6.32 -17.15
CA GLY A 134 6.48 5.62 -15.89
C GLY A 134 5.45 5.99 -14.81
N TYR A 135 5.05 5.02 -13.98
CA TYR A 135 3.98 5.20 -12.98
C TYR A 135 4.40 6.08 -11.79
N HIS A 136 5.64 5.97 -11.35
CA HIS A 136 6.22 6.75 -10.25
C HIS A 136 7.35 7.64 -10.74
#